data_6edd370369a30d97bba3e7b452d7c873
#
_entry.id   6edd370369a30d97bba3e7b452d7c873
#
_cell.length_a   1.000
_cell.length_b   1.000
_cell.length_c   1.000
_cell.angle_alpha   90.00
_cell.angle_beta   90.00
_cell.angle_gamma   90.00
#
_symmetry.space_group_name_H-M   'P 1'
#
loop_
_entity.id
_entity.type
_entity.pdbx_description
1 polymer ?
#
loop_
_entity_poly.entity_id
_entity_poly.type
_entity_poly.pdbx_seq_one_letter_code
_entity_poly.pdbx_strand_id
1 'polypeptide(L)'
;MEQSEILQYLAELTGIEGHAFHRAILLEVVVWFVMIAAVIIDFSTGIRKARVLKIPRDSHGFRRSFEKFGDYGKVTGMLMLFDLLAILFGIYSLPYASGLAGVGVVYTEYKSVRENLTAIRSAAVKMTTLVELLANAHDPKEITGLLLKYNEVKDLSLIHISE
;
A
#
# COMPACT_ATOMS: atom_id res chain seq x y z
N MET A 1 31.16 26.58 7.57
CA MET A 1 29.99 26.89 8.40
C MET A 1 29.49 25.57 8.95
N GLU A 2 29.59 25.40 10.24
CA GLU A 2 29.12 24.17 10.91
C GLU A 2 27.57 24.08 10.82
N GLN A 3 27.01 22.88 10.77
CA GLN A 3 25.59 22.67 10.66
C GLN A 3 24.78 23.37 11.77
N SER A 4 25.41 23.54 12.94
CA SER A 4 24.90 24.31 14.09
C SER A 4 24.73 25.80 13.80
N GLU A 5 25.66 26.41 13.06
CA GLU A 5 25.62 27.85 12.73
C GLU A 5 24.50 28.19 11.75
N ILE A 6 24.25 27.29 10.77
CA ILE A 6 23.14 27.46 9.81
C ILE A 6 21.79 27.38 10.52
N LEU A 7 21.63 26.39 11.41
CA LEU A 7 20.40 26.23 12.17
C LEU A 7 20.17 27.39 13.14
N GLN A 8 21.20 27.92 13.75
CA GLN A 8 21.11 29.07 14.64
C GLN A 8 20.79 30.35 13.88
N TYR A 9 21.38 30.55 12.70
CA TYR A 9 21.04 31.67 11.82
C TYR A 9 19.59 31.61 11.31
N LEU A 10 19.11 30.43 10.94
CA LEU A 10 17.72 30.22 10.56
C LEU A 10 16.76 30.44 11.73
N ALA A 11 17.10 30.01 12.93
CA ALA A 11 16.31 30.24 14.13
C ALA A 11 16.21 31.74 14.47
N GLU A 12 17.31 32.49 14.34
CA GLU A 12 17.33 33.94 14.53
C GLU A 12 16.49 34.68 13.47
N LEU A 13 16.58 34.25 12.21
CA LEU A 13 15.87 34.86 11.08
C LEU A 13 14.35 34.60 11.11
N THR A 14 13.92 33.42 11.57
CA THR A 14 12.53 32.97 11.54
C THR A 14 11.84 33.08 12.90
N GLY A 15 12.59 33.31 13.99
CA GLY A 15 12.05 33.27 15.35
C GLY A 15 11.64 31.85 15.81
N ILE A 16 11.98 30.83 15.03
CA ILE A 16 11.64 29.43 15.32
C ILE A 16 12.83 28.80 16.09
N GLU A 17 12.55 28.19 17.23
CA GLU A 17 13.56 27.42 17.94
C GLU A 17 14.12 26.32 17.02
N GLY A 18 15.44 26.24 16.86
CA GLY A 18 16.11 25.24 15.99
C GLY A 18 15.68 23.80 16.25
N HIS A 19 15.25 23.50 17.48
CA HIS A 19 14.66 22.21 17.84
C HIS A 19 13.32 21.92 17.19
N ALA A 20 12.48 22.94 16.96
CA ALA A 20 11.17 22.76 16.29
C ALA A 20 11.33 22.39 14.81
N PHE A 21 12.27 23.07 14.12
CA PHE A 21 12.56 22.78 12.71
C PHE A 21 13.18 21.39 12.54
N HIS A 22 14.12 21.02 13.41
CA HIS A 22 14.72 19.67 13.38
C HIS A 22 13.69 18.56 13.61
N ARG A 23 12.78 18.76 14.57
CA ARG A 23 11.68 17.84 14.83
C ARG A 23 10.73 17.70 13.62
N ALA A 24 10.42 18.80 12.94
CA ALA A 24 9.57 18.77 11.77
C ALA A 24 10.21 17.96 10.63
N ILE A 25 11.50 18.14 10.35
CA ILE A 25 12.23 17.34 9.34
C ILE A 25 12.25 15.85 9.71
N LEU A 26 12.49 15.51 10.99
CA LEU A 26 12.45 14.12 11.42
C LEU A 26 11.06 13.48 11.21
N LEU A 27 10.00 14.22 11.50
CA LEU A 27 8.63 13.75 11.27
C LEU A 27 8.34 13.53 9.78
N GLU A 28 8.82 14.43 8.90
CA GLU A 28 8.74 14.23 7.46
C GLU A 28 9.43 12.94 7.00
N VAL A 29 10.64 12.68 7.48
CA VAL A 29 11.34 11.43 7.18
C VAL A 29 10.53 10.21 7.65
N VAL A 30 9.90 10.28 8.81
CA VAL A 30 9.03 9.22 9.31
C VAL A 30 7.80 9.02 8.41
N VAL A 31 7.14 10.10 7.94
CA VAL A 31 6.01 10.01 7.01
C VAL A 31 6.41 9.28 5.74
N TRP A 32 7.56 9.65 5.13
CA TRP A 32 8.07 8.98 3.94
C TRP A 32 8.39 7.51 4.19
N PHE A 33 9.03 7.19 5.31
CA PHE A 33 9.35 5.81 5.65
C PHE A 33 8.09 4.95 5.82
N VAL A 34 7.09 5.46 6.53
CA VAL A 34 5.82 4.75 6.74
C VAL A 34 5.07 4.54 5.42
N MET A 35 5.05 5.53 4.55
CA MET A 35 4.44 5.45 3.22
C MET A 35 5.12 4.36 2.36
N ILE A 36 6.45 4.35 2.30
CA ILE A 36 7.23 3.33 1.58
C ILE A 36 6.94 1.94 2.13
N ALA A 37 6.93 1.79 3.46
CA ALA A 37 6.63 0.52 4.11
C ALA A 37 5.22 0.01 3.77
N ALA A 38 4.21 0.89 3.75
CA ALA A 38 2.85 0.53 3.39
C ALA A 38 2.75 -0.01 1.95
N VAL A 39 3.40 0.66 0.99
CA VAL A 39 3.44 0.22 -0.42
C VAL A 39 4.16 -1.13 -0.57
N ILE A 40 5.26 -1.35 0.15
CA ILE A 40 5.98 -2.63 0.14
C ILE A 40 5.10 -3.76 0.69
N ILE A 41 4.35 -3.51 1.77
CA ILE A 41 3.44 -4.50 2.36
C ILE A 41 2.32 -4.85 1.36
N ASP A 42 1.67 -3.85 0.73
CA ASP A 42 0.65 -4.10 -0.30
C ASP A 42 1.22 -4.92 -1.46
N PHE A 43 2.36 -4.51 -2.00
CA PHE A 43 3.03 -5.23 -3.07
C PHE A 43 3.34 -6.69 -2.70
N SER A 44 3.83 -6.94 -1.49
CA SER A 44 4.13 -8.28 -0.98
C SER A 44 2.88 -9.15 -0.89
N THR A 45 1.78 -8.59 -0.40
CA THR A 45 0.49 -9.31 -0.32
C THR A 45 -0.12 -9.56 -1.69
N GLY A 46 0.02 -8.62 -2.64
CA GLY A 46 -0.36 -8.80 -4.04
C GLY A 46 0.39 -9.95 -4.73
N ILE A 47 1.71 -10.03 -4.53
CA ILE A 47 2.53 -11.16 -5.02
C ILE A 47 2.04 -12.48 -4.43
N ARG A 48 1.77 -12.52 -3.11
CA ARG A 48 1.26 -13.71 -2.43
C ARG A 48 -0.10 -14.14 -2.99
N LYS A 49 -1.01 -13.18 -3.23
CA LYS A 49 -2.31 -13.42 -3.86
C LYS A 49 -2.15 -14.04 -5.25
N ALA A 50 -1.33 -13.45 -6.12
CA ALA A 50 -1.08 -13.96 -7.46
C ALA A 50 -0.54 -15.40 -7.43
N ARG A 51 0.36 -15.71 -6.49
CA ARG A 51 0.92 -17.06 -6.31
C ARG A 51 -0.15 -18.08 -5.88
N VAL A 52 -0.99 -17.74 -4.91
CA VAL A 52 -2.04 -18.63 -4.40
C VAL A 52 -3.13 -18.87 -5.44
N LEU A 53 -3.53 -17.82 -6.17
CA LEU A 53 -4.56 -17.90 -7.21
C LEU A 53 -4.02 -18.44 -8.54
N LYS A 54 -2.71 -18.74 -8.65
CA LYS A 54 -2.04 -19.18 -9.89
C LYS A 54 -2.24 -18.22 -11.07
N ILE A 55 -2.39 -16.93 -10.78
CA ILE A 55 -2.48 -15.89 -11.81
C ILE A 55 -1.10 -15.72 -12.44
N PRO A 56 -0.98 -15.69 -13.79
CA PRO A 56 0.28 -15.42 -14.45
C PRO A 56 0.88 -14.11 -13.94
N ARG A 57 2.16 -14.13 -13.60
CA ARG A 57 2.87 -12.91 -13.20
C ARG A 57 3.21 -12.12 -14.43
N ASP A 58 2.56 -10.99 -14.56
CA ASP A 58 2.82 -10.02 -15.58
C ASP A 58 3.63 -8.84 -15.01
N SER A 59 4.50 -8.25 -15.80
CA SER A 59 5.23 -7.01 -15.48
C SER A 59 4.29 -5.84 -15.20
N HIS A 60 3.04 -5.94 -15.63
CA HIS A 60 1.99 -4.94 -15.42
C HIS A 60 1.71 -4.69 -13.93
N GLY A 61 1.66 -5.72 -13.09
CA GLY A 61 1.45 -5.57 -11.64
C GLY A 61 2.58 -4.80 -10.95
N PHE A 62 3.82 -5.02 -11.38
CA PHE A 62 4.98 -4.29 -10.88
C PHE A 62 4.95 -2.81 -11.30
N ARG A 63 4.68 -2.55 -12.56
CA ARG A 63 4.55 -1.20 -13.11
C ARG A 63 3.46 -0.40 -12.37
N ARG A 64 2.30 -0.99 -12.12
CA ARG A 64 1.20 -0.35 -11.38
C ARG A 64 1.61 0.06 -9.96
N SER A 65 2.39 -0.76 -9.25
CA SER A 65 2.89 -0.41 -7.91
C SER A 65 3.89 0.75 -7.95
N PHE A 66 4.73 0.82 -8.98
CA PHE A 66 5.65 1.96 -9.19
C PHE A 66 4.91 3.25 -9.55
N GLU A 67 3.88 3.17 -10.39
CA GLU A 67 3.02 4.31 -10.75
C GLU A 67 2.32 4.88 -9.49
N LYS A 68 1.71 4.02 -8.68
CA LYS A 68 1.14 4.41 -7.38
C LYS A 68 2.16 5.12 -6.48
N PHE A 69 3.34 4.52 -6.32
CA PHE A 69 4.39 5.12 -5.50
C PHE A 69 4.82 6.50 -6.01
N GLY A 70 4.95 6.64 -7.33
CA GLY A 70 5.24 7.93 -7.95
C GLY A 70 4.15 8.97 -7.71
N ASP A 71 2.88 8.60 -7.76
CA ASP A 71 1.76 9.52 -7.54
C ASP A 71 1.64 9.91 -6.07
N TYR A 72 1.79 8.97 -5.14
CA TYR A 72 1.87 9.27 -3.71
C TYR A 72 3.04 10.21 -3.39
N GLY A 73 4.20 9.95 -3.99
CA GLY A 73 5.40 10.77 -3.82
C GLY A 73 5.20 12.22 -4.29
N LYS A 74 4.55 12.42 -5.44
CA LYS A 74 4.23 13.77 -5.95
C LYS A 74 3.31 14.53 -5.00
N VAL A 75 2.20 13.92 -4.56
CA VAL A 75 1.23 14.55 -3.67
C VAL A 75 1.85 14.83 -2.30
N THR A 76 2.47 13.83 -1.69
CA THR A 76 3.10 14.00 -0.36
C THR A 76 4.26 14.97 -0.42
N GLY A 77 5.07 14.96 -1.50
CA GLY A 77 6.17 15.91 -1.69
C GLY A 77 5.69 17.36 -1.83
N MET A 78 4.59 17.62 -2.55
CA MET A 78 3.99 18.95 -2.62
C MET A 78 3.49 19.43 -1.26
N LEU A 79 2.85 18.54 -0.49
CA LEU A 79 2.36 18.89 0.85
C LEU A 79 3.51 19.08 1.85
N MET A 80 4.60 18.33 1.72
CA MET A 80 5.83 18.56 2.47
C MET A 80 6.41 19.95 2.21
N LEU A 81 6.47 20.38 0.94
CA LEU A 81 6.93 21.73 0.61
C LEU A 81 6.01 22.80 1.21
N PHE A 82 4.70 22.57 1.20
CA PHE A 82 3.74 23.44 1.86
C PHE A 82 3.97 23.50 3.38
N ASP A 83 4.17 22.35 4.04
CA ASP A 83 4.46 22.29 5.47
C ASP A 83 5.77 23.02 5.82
N LEU A 84 6.82 22.84 5.02
CA LEU A 84 8.09 23.56 5.22
C LEU A 84 7.91 25.06 5.14
N LEU A 85 7.15 25.58 4.16
CA LEU A 85 6.83 26.99 4.06
C LEU A 85 6.03 27.48 5.26
N ALA A 86 5.00 26.73 5.67
CA ALA A 86 4.16 27.12 6.78
C ALA A 86 4.92 27.14 8.12
N ILE A 87 5.84 26.21 8.32
CA ILE A 87 6.75 26.20 9.47
C ILE A 87 7.70 27.40 9.42
N LEU A 88 8.29 27.71 8.25
CA LEU A 88 9.16 28.86 8.06
C LEU A 88 8.45 30.20 8.34
N PHE A 89 7.17 30.30 8.02
CA PHE A 89 6.34 31.50 8.31
C PHE A 89 5.76 31.49 9.74
N GLY A 90 6.06 30.48 10.56
CA GLY A 90 5.57 30.39 11.93
C GLY A 90 4.06 30.12 12.04
N ILE A 91 3.42 29.62 10.97
CA ILE A 91 1.98 29.32 10.98
C ILE A 91 1.70 28.13 11.90
N TYR A 92 2.55 27.12 11.85
CA TYR A 92 2.53 25.96 12.76
C TYR A 92 3.93 25.33 12.87
N SER A 93 4.10 24.43 13.85
CA SER A 93 5.41 23.85 14.19
C SER A 93 5.56 22.36 13.82
N LEU A 94 4.53 21.75 13.25
CA LEU A 94 4.51 20.32 12.90
C LEU A 94 4.02 20.15 11.45
N PRO A 95 4.51 19.13 10.72
CA PRO A 95 4.12 18.87 9.32
C PRO A 95 2.75 18.18 9.27
N TYR A 96 1.67 18.97 9.33
CA TYR A 96 0.31 18.44 9.35
C TYR A 96 -0.19 17.98 7.98
N ALA A 97 0.10 18.72 6.92
CA ALA A 97 -0.44 18.43 5.59
C ALA A 97 0.14 17.14 5.00
N SER A 98 1.46 16.98 5.05
CA SER A 98 2.15 15.75 4.65
C SER A 98 1.82 14.57 5.57
N GLY A 99 1.68 14.82 6.88
CA GLY A 99 1.23 13.82 7.84
C GLY A 99 -0.16 13.27 7.50
N LEU A 100 -1.13 14.12 7.18
CA LEU A 100 -2.46 13.70 6.74
C LEU A 100 -2.42 12.93 5.42
N ALA A 101 -1.59 13.35 4.46
CA ALA A 101 -1.37 12.60 3.23
C ALA A 101 -0.81 11.19 3.51
N GLY A 102 0.17 11.09 4.40
CA GLY A 102 0.73 9.81 4.84
C GLY A 102 -0.33 8.87 5.43
N VAL A 103 -1.21 9.39 6.30
CA VAL A 103 -2.34 8.63 6.83
C VAL A 103 -3.27 8.16 5.70
N GLY A 104 -3.58 9.03 4.73
CA GLY A 104 -4.40 8.68 3.56
C GLY A 104 -3.79 7.56 2.72
N VAL A 105 -2.49 7.59 2.48
CA VAL A 105 -1.76 6.53 1.77
C VAL A 105 -1.82 5.22 2.57
N VAL A 106 -1.50 5.24 3.86
CA VAL A 106 -1.57 4.05 4.73
C VAL A 106 -2.98 3.44 4.72
N TYR A 107 -4.02 4.27 4.81
CA TYR A 107 -5.40 3.78 4.76
C TYR A 107 -5.73 3.12 3.42
N THR A 108 -5.30 3.72 2.31
CA THR A 108 -5.52 3.17 0.95
C THR A 108 -4.81 1.83 0.79
N GLU A 109 -3.54 1.74 1.19
CA GLU A 109 -2.77 0.50 1.11
C GLU A 109 -3.27 -0.56 2.09
N TYR A 110 -3.74 -0.17 3.30
CA TYR A 110 -4.40 -1.09 4.23
C TYR A 110 -5.65 -1.74 3.61
N LYS A 111 -6.48 -0.96 2.90
CA LYS A 111 -7.66 -1.48 2.20
C LYS A 111 -7.26 -2.50 1.13
N SER A 112 -6.25 -2.19 0.33
CA SER A 112 -5.70 -3.09 -0.70
C SER A 112 -5.15 -4.39 -0.10
N VAL A 113 -4.36 -4.30 0.97
CA VAL A 113 -3.84 -5.46 1.72
C VAL A 113 -4.97 -6.34 2.23
N ARG A 114 -6.01 -5.74 2.83
CA ARG A 114 -7.18 -6.47 3.32
C ARG A 114 -7.92 -7.20 2.20
N GLU A 115 -8.10 -6.57 1.05
CA GLU A 115 -8.72 -7.19 -0.13
C GLU A 115 -7.88 -8.38 -0.64
N ASN A 116 -6.57 -8.22 -0.72
CA ASN A 116 -5.64 -9.28 -1.13
C ASN A 116 -5.71 -10.49 -0.18
N LEU A 117 -5.70 -10.25 1.13
CA LEU A 117 -5.78 -11.31 2.15
C LEU A 117 -7.14 -12.01 2.14
N THR A 118 -8.24 -11.27 1.95
CA THR A 118 -9.58 -11.84 1.83
C THR A 118 -9.68 -12.75 0.61
N ALA A 119 -9.13 -12.33 -0.54
CA ALA A 119 -9.10 -13.16 -1.74
C ALA A 119 -8.31 -14.46 -1.53
N ILE A 120 -7.16 -14.41 -0.86
CA ILE A 120 -6.37 -15.59 -0.50
C ILE A 120 -7.17 -16.54 0.39
N ARG A 121 -7.83 -16.02 1.43
CA ARG A 121 -8.64 -16.81 2.36
C ARG A 121 -9.83 -17.47 1.67
N SER A 122 -10.56 -16.73 0.82
CA SER A 122 -11.68 -17.26 0.05
C SER A 122 -11.26 -18.38 -0.90
N ALA A 123 -10.10 -18.25 -1.55
CA ALA A 123 -9.55 -19.31 -2.40
C ALA A 123 -9.20 -20.58 -1.60
N ALA A 124 -8.60 -20.41 -0.42
CA ALA A 124 -8.27 -21.54 0.45
C ALA A 124 -9.54 -22.30 0.89
N VAL A 125 -10.60 -21.59 1.31
CA VAL A 125 -11.88 -22.21 1.69
C VAL A 125 -12.51 -22.96 0.51
N LYS A 126 -12.56 -22.36 -0.68
CA LYS A 126 -13.08 -23.02 -1.89
C LYS A 126 -12.31 -24.29 -2.23
N MET A 127 -11.00 -24.30 -2.08
CA MET A 127 -10.16 -25.49 -2.33
C MET A 127 -10.45 -26.61 -1.32
N THR A 128 -10.61 -26.28 -0.03
CA THR A 128 -10.96 -27.28 1.00
C THR A 128 -12.32 -27.90 0.70
N THR A 129 -13.34 -27.09 0.39
CA THR A 129 -14.67 -27.60 0.03
C THR A 129 -14.64 -28.47 -1.21
N LEU A 130 -13.85 -28.11 -2.24
CA LEU A 130 -13.69 -28.93 -3.43
C LEU A 130 -13.04 -30.28 -3.11
N VAL A 131 -12.01 -30.29 -2.28
CA VAL A 131 -11.34 -31.56 -1.84
C VAL A 131 -12.32 -32.44 -1.08
N GLU A 132 -13.14 -31.89 -0.18
CA GLU A 132 -14.17 -32.62 0.55
C GLU A 132 -15.23 -33.23 -0.39
N LEU A 133 -15.70 -32.44 -1.37
CA LEU A 133 -16.65 -32.91 -2.36
C LEU A 133 -16.08 -34.03 -3.24
N LEU A 134 -14.83 -33.89 -3.68
CA LEU A 134 -14.14 -34.94 -4.45
C LEU A 134 -13.87 -36.21 -3.64
N ALA A 135 -13.54 -36.08 -2.36
CA ALA A 135 -13.31 -37.21 -1.46
C ALA A 135 -14.61 -38.02 -1.20
N ASN A 136 -15.76 -37.36 -1.24
CA ASN A 136 -17.08 -37.99 -1.04
C ASN A 136 -17.75 -38.44 -2.34
N ALA A 137 -17.21 -38.10 -3.51
CA ALA A 137 -17.75 -38.52 -4.79
C ALA A 137 -17.42 -40.00 -5.07
N HIS A 138 -18.45 -40.79 -5.34
CA HIS A 138 -18.32 -42.26 -5.55
C HIS A 138 -18.40 -42.65 -7.03
N ASP A 139 -18.80 -41.73 -7.93
CA ASP A 139 -18.97 -41.98 -9.36
C ASP A 139 -17.98 -41.08 -10.18
N PRO A 140 -17.25 -41.64 -11.17
CA PRO A 140 -16.38 -40.87 -12.08
C PRO A 140 -17.11 -39.75 -12.83
N LYS A 141 -18.40 -39.91 -13.13
CA LYS A 141 -19.24 -38.87 -13.77
C LYS A 141 -19.48 -37.68 -12.85
N GLU A 142 -19.67 -37.90 -11.57
CA GLU A 142 -19.85 -36.89 -10.54
C GLU A 142 -18.56 -36.08 -10.37
N ILE A 143 -17.42 -36.75 -10.33
CA ILE A 143 -16.09 -36.12 -10.26
C ILE A 143 -15.88 -35.20 -11.47
N THR A 144 -16.18 -35.68 -12.68
CA THR A 144 -16.03 -34.88 -13.89
C THR A 144 -16.95 -33.64 -13.89
N GLY A 145 -18.20 -33.81 -13.44
CA GLY A 145 -19.15 -32.71 -13.30
C GLY A 145 -18.71 -31.65 -12.29
N LEU A 146 -18.16 -32.04 -11.16
CA LEU A 146 -17.61 -31.11 -10.14
C LEU A 146 -16.40 -30.35 -10.66
N LEU A 147 -15.50 -30.99 -11.41
CA LEU A 147 -14.34 -30.37 -12.01
C LEU A 147 -14.72 -29.34 -13.10
N LEU A 148 -15.70 -29.67 -13.94
CA LEU A 148 -16.21 -28.75 -14.96
C LEU A 148 -16.84 -27.50 -14.32
N LYS A 149 -17.68 -27.70 -13.31
CA LYS A 149 -18.31 -26.59 -12.57
C LYS A 149 -17.29 -25.72 -11.84
N TYR A 150 -16.22 -26.30 -11.32
CA TYR A 150 -15.13 -25.54 -10.70
C TYR A 150 -14.38 -24.67 -11.72
N ASN A 151 -14.09 -25.21 -12.91
CA ASN A 151 -13.42 -24.45 -13.98
C ASN A 151 -14.32 -23.30 -14.50
N GLU A 152 -15.61 -23.53 -14.68
CA GLU A 152 -16.56 -22.48 -15.06
C GLU A 152 -16.60 -21.31 -14.05
N VAL A 153 -16.67 -21.62 -12.75
CA VAL A 153 -16.64 -20.60 -11.69
C VAL A 153 -15.28 -19.87 -11.65
N LYS A 154 -14.21 -20.57 -11.96
CA LYS A 154 -12.87 -19.96 -12.03
C LYS A 154 -12.78 -18.97 -13.19
N ASP A 155 -13.26 -19.32 -14.37
CA ASP A 155 -13.23 -18.45 -15.55
C ASP A 155 -14.11 -17.21 -15.35
N LEU A 156 -15.30 -17.35 -14.77
CA LEU A 156 -16.15 -16.22 -14.41
C LEU A 156 -15.51 -15.29 -13.36
N SER A 157 -14.74 -15.83 -12.42
CA SER A 157 -14.04 -15.02 -11.43
C SER A 157 -12.85 -14.24 -12.00
N LEU A 158 -12.24 -14.71 -13.09
CA LEU A 158 -11.15 -14.03 -13.78
C LEU A 158 -11.67 -12.86 -14.63
N ILE A 159 -12.87 -12.97 -15.21
CA ILE A 159 -13.49 -11.90 -16.00
C ILE A 159 -13.84 -10.69 -15.11
N HIS A 160 -14.32 -10.94 -13.89
CA HIS A 160 -14.67 -9.86 -12.94
C HIS A 160 -13.47 -9.12 -12.31
N ILE A 161 -12.25 -9.61 -12.49
CA ILE A 161 -11.02 -8.99 -11.98
C ILE A 161 -10.35 -8.10 -13.04
N SER A 162 -10.81 -8.19 -14.30
CA SER A 162 -10.24 -7.45 -15.45
C SER A 162 -10.97 -6.13 -15.78
N GLU A 163 -12.05 -5.80 -15.08
CA GLU A 163 -12.73 -4.49 -15.09
C GLU A 163 -12.30 -3.64 -13.88
#